data_d2f2b553f93c1919c47d0cb94d23c0fa
#
_entry.id   d2f2b553f93c1919c47d0cb94d23c0fa
#
_cell.length_a   1.000
_cell.length_b   1.000
_cell.length_c   1.000
_cell.angle_alpha   90.00
_cell.angle_beta   90.00
_cell.angle_gamma   90.00
#
_symmetry.space_group_name_H-M   'P 1'
#
loop_
_entity.id
_entity.type
_entity.pdbx_description
1 polymer ?
#
loop_
_entity_poly.entity_id
_entity_poly.type
_entity_poly.pdbx_seq_one_letter_code
_entity_poly.pdbx_strand_id
1 'polypeptide(L)'
;AQEQRTDTIIPRFLVNGYFFRELPQLPENANPSYTRLKDSEGNKILAIGLDVDLPESVISQAIPREQVRNANQFLNGANMMATMLELAQAGVKEDGTFYSPKAGEPFPPFNEIDLEGRRWTNDSVKGHVMVLNLWYSGCGPCRAEMPILSEWKEQLPNVLFFSATYHDAETAKRITDKHHFTWTHLVEAKDMMAWIGYEGFPLTIVVDKKGIVRHAVHGTNETKREELLSKIKEAEAE
;
A
#
# COMPACT_ATOMS: atom_id res chain seq x y z
N ALA A 1 37.10 21.92 14.60
CA ALA A 1 37.12 20.85 13.60
C ALA A 1 36.04 21.18 12.57
N GLN A 2 36.43 21.59 11.37
CA GLN A 2 35.53 21.76 10.24
C GLN A 2 35.11 20.35 9.79
N GLU A 3 33.85 20.00 9.96
CA GLU A 3 33.25 18.88 9.27
C GLU A 3 33.38 19.12 7.76
N GLN A 4 34.22 18.31 7.11
CA GLN A 4 34.25 18.22 5.66
C GLN A 4 32.86 17.79 5.20
N ARG A 5 32.07 18.71 4.66
CA ARG A 5 30.90 18.36 3.83
C ARG A 5 31.45 17.55 2.66
N THR A 6 31.36 16.26 2.74
CA THR A 6 31.52 15.40 1.56
C THR A 6 30.43 15.82 0.59
N ASP A 7 30.81 16.31 -0.59
CA ASP A 7 29.87 16.60 -1.68
C ASP A 7 29.12 15.32 -1.98
N THR A 8 27.87 15.25 -1.50
CA THR A 8 27.02 14.08 -1.70
C THR A 8 26.43 14.13 -3.10
N ILE A 9 26.49 13.00 -3.79
CA ILE A 9 26.08 12.83 -5.17
C ILE A 9 24.57 12.59 -5.21
N ILE A 10 23.88 13.29 -6.13
CA ILE A 10 22.50 12.96 -6.49
C ILE A 10 22.58 11.99 -7.68
N PRO A 11 22.19 10.72 -7.51
CA PRO A 11 22.19 9.74 -8.59
C PRO A 11 21.05 10.02 -9.57
N ARG A 12 21.10 9.44 -10.75
CA ARG A 12 19.97 9.46 -11.71
C ARG A 12 19.21 8.16 -11.71
N PHE A 13 19.88 7.06 -11.37
CA PHE A 13 19.32 5.70 -11.42
C PHE A 13 19.61 4.92 -10.14
N LEU A 14 18.66 4.09 -9.75
CA LEU A 14 18.79 3.05 -8.72
C LEU A 14 18.40 1.72 -9.36
N VAL A 15 19.35 0.81 -9.57
CA VAL A 15 19.12 -0.48 -10.24
C VAL A 15 19.44 -1.61 -9.26
N ASN A 16 18.44 -2.42 -8.90
CA ASN A 16 18.58 -3.51 -7.92
C ASN A 16 19.31 -3.11 -6.62
N GLY A 17 19.04 -1.89 -6.11
CA GLY A 17 19.67 -1.39 -4.89
C GLY A 17 21.01 -0.69 -5.08
N TYR A 18 21.56 -0.60 -6.29
CA TYR A 18 22.79 0.08 -6.63
C TYR A 18 22.53 1.41 -7.32
N PHE A 19 23.28 2.45 -6.94
CA PHE A 19 23.12 3.80 -7.48
C PHE A 19 24.06 4.07 -8.64
N PHE A 20 23.55 4.75 -9.68
CA PHE A 20 24.32 5.08 -10.89
C PHE A 20 24.08 6.52 -11.34
N ARG A 21 25.10 7.16 -11.96
CA ARG A 21 24.98 8.45 -12.62
C ARG A 21 24.34 8.34 -13.99
N GLU A 22 24.72 7.30 -14.72
CA GLU A 22 24.20 6.98 -16.05
C GLU A 22 23.54 5.59 -15.99
N LEU A 23 22.62 5.33 -16.92
CA LEU A 23 21.97 4.02 -16.98
C LEU A 23 23.03 2.95 -17.31
N PRO A 24 23.27 1.96 -16.43
CA PRO A 24 24.21 0.89 -16.72
C PRO A 24 23.66 -0.03 -17.80
N GLN A 25 24.54 -0.82 -18.39
CA GLN A 25 24.10 -1.89 -19.31
C GLN A 25 23.32 -2.94 -18.50
N LEU A 26 22.05 -3.09 -18.82
CA LEU A 26 21.20 -4.10 -18.17
C LEU A 26 21.41 -5.47 -18.85
N PRO A 27 21.28 -6.60 -18.11
CA PRO A 27 21.32 -7.93 -18.69
C PRO A 27 20.25 -8.10 -19.77
N GLU A 28 20.59 -8.74 -20.89
CA GLU A 28 19.68 -8.91 -22.05
C GLU A 28 18.44 -9.75 -21.72
N ASN A 29 18.54 -10.65 -20.74
CA ASN A 29 17.47 -11.53 -20.29
C ASN A 29 16.66 -10.95 -19.11
N ALA A 30 16.90 -9.70 -18.71
CA ALA A 30 16.19 -9.06 -17.61
C ALA A 30 14.82 -8.53 -18.05
N ASN A 31 13.83 -8.68 -17.18
CA ASN A 31 12.54 -8.02 -17.31
C ASN A 31 12.50 -6.81 -16.36
N PRO A 32 12.74 -5.59 -16.84
CA PRO A 32 12.83 -4.43 -15.99
C PRO A 32 11.45 -3.91 -15.59
N SER A 33 11.30 -3.57 -14.30
CA SER A 33 10.24 -2.73 -13.78
C SER A 33 10.78 -1.34 -13.45
N TYR A 34 9.97 -0.29 -13.68
CA TYR A 34 10.40 1.09 -13.56
C TYR A 34 9.54 1.85 -12.55
N THR A 35 10.19 2.59 -11.65
CA THR A 35 9.50 3.44 -10.67
C THR A 35 10.23 4.77 -10.53
N ARG A 36 9.48 5.88 -10.57
CA ARG A 36 10.04 7.20 -10.26
C ARG A 36 9.98 7.45 -8.77
N LEU A 37 11.12 7.70 -8.17
CA LEU A 37 11.26 8.03 -6.76
C LEU A 37 11.63 9.51 -6.59
N LYS A 38 11.19 10.08 -5.47
CA LYS A 38 11.49 11.47 -5.09
C LYS A 38 11.87 11.48 -3.61
N ASP A 39 12.94 12.17 -3.26
CA ASP A 39 13.33 12.39 -1.87
C ASP A 39 12.61 13.58 -1.23
N SER A 40 12.89 13.85 0.04
CA SER A 40 12.32 14.98 0.78
C SER A 40 12.77 16.35 0.28
N GLU A 41 13.87 16.41 -0.46
CA GLU A 41 14.42 17.65 -1.04
C GLU A 41 13.94 17.89 -2.47
N GLY A 42 13.16 16.96 -3.03
CA GLY A 42 12.62 17.08 -4.37
C GLY A 42 13.48 16.47 -5.47
N ASN A 43 14.63 15.85 -5.14
CA ASN A 43 15.45 15.15 -6.11
C ASN A 43 14.71 13.92 -6.63
N LYS A 44 14.76 13.71 -7.94
CA LYS A 44 14.05 12.62 -8.63
C LYS A 44 15.05 11.66 -9.24
N ILE A 45 14.81 10.36 -9.05
CA ILE A 45 15.57 9.28 -9.69
C ILE A 45 14.63 8.28 -10.35
N LEU A 46 15.16 7.49 -11.28
CA LEU A 46 14.48 6.33 -11.84
C LEU A 46 15.00 5.06 -11.14
N ALA A 47 14.12 4.39 -10.40
CA ALA A 47 14.42 3.07 -9.85
C ALA A 47 14.03 1.99 -10.86
N ILE A 48 14.91 1.00 -11.04
CA ILE A 48 14.76 -0.11 -11.97
C ILE A 48 14.96 -1.40 -11.16
N GLY A 49 13.88 -2.17 -11.02
CA GLY A 49 13.94 -3.53 -10.47
C GLY A 49 14.12 -4.53 -11.61
N LEU A 50 15.03 -5.48 -11.46
CA LEU A 50 15.27 -6.57 -12.42
C LEU A 50 14.95 -7.90 -11.72
N ASP A 51 14.48 -8.86 -12.48
CA ASP A 51 14.26 -10.25 -12.06
C ASP A 51 15.55 -11.12 -12.10
N VAL A 52 16.67 -10.49 -12.41
CA VAL A 52 18.01 -11.10 -12.44
C VAL A 52 19.02 -10.20 -11.74
N ASP A 53 20.10 -10.78 -11.25
CA ASP A 53 21.19 -10.03 -10.62
C ASP A 53 22.01 -9.25 -11.65
N LEU A 54 22.54 -8.10 -11.19
CA LEU A 54 23.50 -7.34 -11.99
C LEU A 54 24.86 -8.06 -12.02
N PRO A 55 25.55 -8.10 -13.17
CA PRO A 55 26.91 -8.59 -13.25
C PRO A 55 27.87 -7.75 -12.36
N GLU A 56 28.88 -8.38 -11.80
CA GLU A 56 29.91 -7.72 -10.98
C GLU A 56 30.59 -6.54 -11.72
N SER A 57 30.80 -6.70 -13.01
CA SER A 57 31.36 -5.64 -13.89
C SER A 57 30.48 -4.40 -13.96
N VAL A 58 29.18 -4.52 -13.73
CA VAL A 58 28.22 -3.41 -13.63
C VAL A 58 28.19 -2.86 -12.23
N ILE A 59 28.11 -3.73 -11.21
CA ILE A 59 28.09 -3.34 -9.79
C ILE A 59 29.32 -2.51 -9.44
N SER A 60 30.50 -2.85 -9.97
CA SER A 60 31.75 -2.11 -9.74
C SER A 60 31.72 -0.64 -10.23
N GLN A 61 30.77 -0.28 -11.07
CA GLN A 61 30.57 1.09 -11.58
C GLN A 61 29.57 1.90 -10.73
N ALA A 62 28.95 1.26 -9.74
CA ALA A 62 27.95 1.91 -8.89
C ALA A 62 28.59 2.99 -8.01
N ILE A 63 27.81 4.02 -7.70
CA ILE A 63 28.19 5.05 -6.72
C ILE A 63 28.10 4.42 -5.32
N PRO A 64 29.15 4.48 -4.50
CA PRO A 64 29.10 4.02 -3.12
C PRO A 64 27.94 4.69 -2.35
N ARG A 65 27.17 3.91 -1.61
CA ARG A 65 25.95 4.37 -0.91
C ARG A 65 26.21 5.58 0.00
N GLU A 66 27.35 5.59 0.68
CA GLU A 66 27.79 6.67 1.59
C GLU A 66 28.05 8.00 0.88
N GLN A 67 28.25 7.98 -0.43
CA GLN A 67 28.41 9.17 -1.26
C GLN A 67 27.08 9.67 -1.84
N VAL A 68 25.99 8.92 -1.68
CA VAL A 68 24.69 9.27 -2.26
C VAL A 68 23.86 10.06 -1.25
N ARG A 69 23.40 11.24 -1.69
CA ARG A 69 22.50 12.08 -0.90
C ARG A 69 21.15 11.40 -0.73
N ASN A 70 20.67 11.32 0.51
CA ASN A 70 19.38 10.72 0.85
C ASN A 70 19.22 9.26 0.39
N ALA A 71 20.32 8.50 0.28
CA ALA A 71 20.34 7.12 -0.20
C ALA A 71 19.23 6.25 0.45
N ASN A 72 19.06 6.36 1.77
CA ASN A 72 18.07 5.58 2.51
C ASN A 72 16.62 5.87 2.08
N GLN A 73 16.31 7.12 1.73
CA GLN A 73 14.96 7.47 1.27
C GLN A 73 14.64 6.80 -0.07
N PHE A 74 15.60 6.76 -0.98
CA PHE A 74 15.43 6.09 -2.27
C PHE A 74 15.36 4.58 -2.13
N LEU A 75 16.22 3.96 -1.30
CA LEU A 75 16.19 2.52 -1.05
C LEU A 75 14.88 2.09 -0.38
N ASN A 76 14.41 2.83 0.61
CA ASN A 76 13.14 2.53 1.27
C ASN A 76 11.96 2.69 0.30
N GLY A 77 11.98 3.71 -0.56
CA GLY A 77 10.97 3.90 -1.59
C GLY A 77 10.95 2.75 -2.60
N ALA A 78 12.11 2.30 -3.07
CA ALA A 78 12.22 1.16 -3.98
C ALA A 78 11.75 -0.15 -3.33
N ASN A 79 12.16 -0.43 -2.09
CA ASN A 79 11.73 -1.63 -1.36
C ASN A 79 10.23 -1.66 -1.13
N MET A 80 9.63 -0.52 -0.78
CA MET A 80 8.19 -0.41 -0.61
C MET A 80 7.44 -0.70 -1.91
N MET A 81 7.92 -0.16 -3.05
CA MET A 81 7.30 -0.43 -4.35
C MET A 81 7.46 -1.89 -4.78
N ALA A 82 8.62 -2.52 -4.50
CA ALA A 82 8.82 -3.95 -4.74
C ALA A 82 7.84 -4.80 -3.91
N THR A 83 7.70 -4.49 -2.63
CA THR A 83 6.73 -5.17 -1.75
C THR A 83 5.29 -5.01 -2.27
N MET A 84 4.91 -3.82 -2.72
CA MET A 84 3.58 -3.59 -3.30
C MET A 84 3.36 -4.42 -4.56
N LEU A 85 4.38 -4.53 -5.42
CA LEU A 85 4.29 -5.33 -6.64
C LEU A 85 4.17 -6.83 -6.32
N GLU A 86 4.94 -7.35 -5.36
CA GLU A 86 4.83 -8.74 -4.90
C GLU A 86 3.43 -9.05 -4.35
N LEU A 87 2.88 -8.16 -3.51
CA LEU A 87 1.54 -8.32 -2.96
C LEU A 87 0.47 -8.26 -4.04
N ALA A 88 0.62 -7.39 -5.03
CA ALA A 88 -0.26 -7.33 -6.18
C ALA A 88 -0.20 -8.63 -7.02
N GLN A 89 1.00 -9.17 -7.24
CA GLN A 89 1.19 -10.42 -7.98
C GLN A 89 0.63 -11.64 -7.24
N ALA A 90 0.68 -11.66 -5.89
CA ALA A 90 0.09 -12.73 -5.09
C ALA A 90 -1.42 -12.90 -5.32
N GLY A 91 -2.11 -11.85 -5.77
CA GLY A 91 -3.53 -11.89 -6.14
C GLY A 91 -3.81 -12.31 -7.59
N VAL A 92 -2.78 -12.62 -8.39
CA VAL A 92 -2.96 -13.04 -9.80
C VAL A 92 -3.51 -14.46 -9.86
N LYS A 93 -4.60 -14.65 -10.60
CA LYS A 93 -5.17 -15.97 -10.89
C LYS A 93 -4.36 -16.68 -11.99
N GLU A 94 -4.59 -17.99 -12.16
CA GLU A 94 -3.92 -18.82 -13.20
C GLU A 94 -4.07 -18.25 -14.63
N ASP A 95 -5.17 -17.55 -14.89
CA ASP A 95 -5.43 -16.89 -16.19
C ASP A 95 -4.78 -15.49 -16.33
N GLY A 96 -3.96 -15.09 -15.36
CA GLY A 96 -3.31 -13.78 -15.32
C GLY A 96 -4.20 -12.64 -14.85
N THR A 97 -5.43 -12.92 -14.40
CA THR A 97 -6.32 -11.89 -13.85
C THR A 97 -6.09 -11.74 -12.34
N PHE A 98 -6.34 -10.51 -11.82
CA PHE A 98 -6.31 -10.27 -10.39
C PHE A 98 -7.65 -10.65 -9.77
N TYR A 99 -7.57 -11.22 -8.56
CA TYR A 99 -8.73 -11.30 -7.71
C TYR A 99 -8.85 -10.00 -6.92
N SER A 100 -9.98 -9.32 -7.10
CA SER A 100 -10.41 -8.23 -6.23
C SER A 100 -11.88 -8.45 -5.88
N PRO A 101 -12.31 -8.27 -4.62
CA PRO A 101 -13.71 -8.41 -4.23
C PRO A 101 -14.62 -7.54 -5.09
N LYS A 102 -15.71 -8.12 -5.61
CA LYS A 102 -16.65 -7.44 -6.50
C LYS A 102 -18.06 -7.41 -5.91
N ALA A 103 -18.78 -6.35 -6.24
CA ALA A 103 -20.19 -6.24 -5.85
C ALA A 103 -21.02 -7.45 -6.31
N GLY A 104 -21.83 -7.99 -5.41
CA GLY A 104 -22.65 -9.19 -5.62
C GLY A 104 -21.96 -10.50 -5.26
N GLU A 105 -20.66 -10.52 -5.00
CA GLU A 105 -19.90 -11.72 -4.59
C GLU A 105 -19.84 -11.84 -3.05
N PRO A 106 -19.75 -13.06 -2.51
CA PRO A 106 -19.41 -13.25 -1.11
C PRO A 106 -18.06 -12.61 -0.77
N PHE A 107 -17.99 -11.92 0.37
CA PHE A 107 -16.70 -11.39 0.85
C PHE A 107 -15.75 -12.55 1.14
N PRO A 108 -14.48 -12.48 0.72
CA PRO A 108 -13.52 -13.55 0.90
C PRO A 108 -13.32 -13.95 2.38
N PRO A 109 -12.97 -15.21 2.67
CA PRO A 109 -12.53 -15.59 3.99
C PRO A 109 -11.32 -14.75 4.44
N PHE A 110 -11.34 -14.28 5.69
CA PHE A 110 -10.23 -13.59 6.30
C PHE A 110 -10.01 -14.01 7.75
N ASN A 111 -8.80 -13.83 8.24
CA ASN A 111 -8.40 -14.19 9.60
C ASN A 111 -7.25 -13.27 10.02
N GLU A 112 -7.58 -12.06 10.47
CA GLU A 112 -6.63 -10.99 10.72
C GLU A 112 -6.60 -10.57 12.19
N ILE A 113 -5.55 -9.89 12.61
CA ILE A 113 -5.36 -9.39 13.97
C ILE A 113 -5.34 -7.85 13.92
N ASP A 114 -6.02 -7.22 14.86
CA ASP A 114 -5.99 -5.77 15.00
C ASP A 114 -4.82 -5.27 15.90
N LEU A 115 -4.70 -3.95 16.02
CA LEU A 115 -3.67 -3.30 16.85
C LEU A 115 -3.70 -3.72 18.32
N GLU A 116 -4.87 -4.11 18.84
CA GLU A 116 -5.07 -4.56 20.22
C GLU A 116 -4.86 -6.08 20.38
N GLY A 117 -4.46 -6.78 19.31
CA GLY A 117 -4.24 -8.21 19.29
C GLY A 117 -5.52 -9.05 19.21
N ARG A 118 -6.67 -8.41 18.94
CA ARG A 118 -7.95 -9.12 18.76
C ARG A 118 -8.00 -9.74 17.37
N ARG A 119 -8.47 -10.98 17.30
CA ARG A 119 -8.65 -11.70 16.04
C ARG A 119 -10.04 -11.44 15.44
N TRP A 120 -10.05 -11.17 14.14
CA TRP A 120 -11.24 -10.94 13.35
C TRP A 120 -11.33 -11.92 12.18
N THR A 121 -12.53 -12.46 11.98
CA THR A 121 -12.87 -13.43 10.92
C THR A 121 -14.24 -13.12 10.35
N ASN A 122 -14.64 -13.79 9.27
CA ASN A 122 -15.99 -13.67 8.72
C ASN A 122 -17.08 -13.96 9.78
N ASP A 123 -16.86 -14.93 10.69
CA ASP A 123 -17.82 -15.24 11.75
C ASP A 123 -17.96 -14.11 12.77
N SER A 124 -16.87 -13.40 13.09
CA SER A 124 -16.89 -12.31 14.06
C SER A 124 -17.59 -11.04 13.56
N VAL A 125 -17.77 -10.90 12.24
CA VAL A 125 -18.45 -9.75 11.61
C VAL A 125 -19.86 -10.08 11.09
N LYS A 126 -20.27 -11.34 11.19
CA LYS A 126 -21.54 -11.83 10.67
C LYS A 126 -22.72 -11.07 11.27
N GLY A 127 -23.67 -10.67 10.43
CA GLY A 127 -24.86 -9.94 10.84
C GLY A 127 -24.65 -8.43 10.97
N HIS A 128 -23.45 -7.92 10.70
CA HIS A 128 -23.15 -6.50 10.69
C HIS A 128 -22.78 -6.03 9.29
N VAL A 129 -23.08 -4.79 8.99
CA VAL A 129 -22.48 -4.11 7.85
C VAL A 129 -21.02 -3.85 8.20
N MET A 130 -20.12 -4.16 7.27
CA MET A 130 -18.68 -3.97 7.43
C MET A 130 -18.16 -3.07 6.32
N VAL A 131 -17.25 -2.16 6.65
CA VAL A 131 -16.48 -1.37 5.70
C VAL A 131 -15.01 -1.65 5.93
N LEU A 132 -14.28 -1.97 4.88
CA LEU A 132 -12.85 -2.24 4.92
C LEU A 132 -12.13 -1.28 3.98
N ASN A 133 -11.13 -0.55 4.49
CA ASN A 133 -10.26 0.34 3.72
C ASN A 133 -8.83 -0.19 3.75
N LEU A 134 -8.26 -0.48 2.59
CA LEU A 134 -6.89 -0.96 2.43
C LEU A 134 -5.97 0.21 2.10
N TRP A 135 -4.86 0.31 2.84
CA TRP A 135 -3.92 1.43 2.73
C TRP A 135 -2.48 1.01 3.01
N TYR A 136 -1.52 1.89 2.68
CA TYR A 136 -0.13 1.75 3.10
C TYR A 136 0.51 3.11 3.40
N SER A 137 1.65 3.12 4.07
CA SER A 137 2.31 4.34 4.58
C SER A 137 2.69 5.36 3.50
N GLY A 138 3.07 4.91 2.31
CA GLY A 138 3.44 5.76 1.17
C GLY A 138 2.27 6.32 0.38
N CYS A 139 1.03 5.87 0.66
CA CYS A 139 -0.17 6.30 -0.05
C CYS A 139 -0.64 7.68 0.43
N GLY A 140 -0.31 8.73 -0.32
CA GLY A 140 -0.75 10.10 -0.03
C GLY A 140 -2.28 10.26 0.03
N PRO A 141 -3.02 9.83 -1.01
CA PRO A 141 -4.48 9.88 -1.01
C PRO A 141 -5.12 9.13 0.18
N CYS A 142 -4.57 7.94 0.55
CA CYS A 142 -5.06 7.20 1.71
C CYS A 142 -4.96 8.02 2.99
N ARG A 143 -3.79 8.63 3.25
CA ARG A 143 -3.58 9.46 4.44
C ARG A 143 -4.46 10.71 4.46
N ALA A 144 -4.72 11.29 3.30
CA ALA A 144 -5.57 12.48 3.18
C ALA A 144 -7.04 12.20 3.51
N GLU A 145 -7.54 10.98 3.25
CA GLU A 145 -8.93 10.63 3.55
C GLU A 145 -9.15 10.12 4.98
N MET A 146 -8.12 9.67 5.70
CA MET A 146 -8.25 9.06 7.04
C MET A 146 -9.08 9.87 8.03
N PRO A 147 -8.91 11.21 8.18
CA PRO A 147 -9.75 12.00 9.07
C PRO A 147 -11.23 11.99 8.65
N ILE A 148 -11.49 12.05 7.34
CA ILE A 148 -12.86 12.05 6.78
C ILE A 148 -13.54 10.71 7.06
N LEU A 149 -12.83 9.60 6.85
CA LEU A 149 -13.34 8.26 7.13
C LEU A 149 -13.66 8.05 8.61
N SER A 150 -12.89 8.66 9.50
CA SER A 150 -13.13 8.59 10.95
C SER A 150 -14.48 9.18 11.36
N GLU A 151 -14.93 10.23 10.66
CA GLU A 151 -16.25 10.82 10.89
C GLU A 151 -17.40 9.85 10.57
N TRP A 152 -17.21 8.94 9.62
CA TRP A 152 -18.22 7.94 9.29
C TRP A 152 -18.50 6.98 10.43
N LYS A 153 -17.48 6.58 11.18
CA LYS A 153 -17.63 5.73 12.37
C LYS A 153 -18.47 6.40 13.45
N GLU A 154 -18.34 7.70 13.62
CA GLU A 154 -19.15 8.46 14.57
C GLU A 154 -20.61 8.59 14.10
N GLN A 155 -20.82 8.75 12.79
CA GLN A 155 -22.16 8.89 12.19
C GLN A 155 -22.93 7.57 12.13
N LEU A 156 -22.24 6.43 12.03
CA LEU A 156 -22.81 5.10 11.77
C LEU A 156 -22.30 4.08 12.81
N PRO A 157 -22.72 4.21 14.08
CA PRO A 157 -22.15 3.43 15.18
C PRO A 157 -22.46 1.91 15.13
N ASN A 158 -23.42 1.48 14.30
CA ASN A 158 -23.78 0.07 14.14
C ASN A 158 -22.97 -0.62 13.04
N VAL A 159 -22.17 0.12 12.29
CA VAL A 159 -21.31 -0.40 11.20
C VAL A 159 -19.93 -0.72 11.75
N LEU A 160 -19.39 -1.85 11.35
CA LEU A 160 -18.03 -2.24 11.68
C LEU A 160 -17.06 -1.62 10.67
N PHE A 161 -16.22 -0.72 11.13
CA PHE A 161 -15.23 -0.03 10.31
C PHE A 161 -13.83 -0.59 10.56
N PHE A 162 -13.24 -1.19 9.52
CA PHE A 162 -11.89 -1.73 9.52
C PHE A 162 -11.00 -1.01 8.53
N SER A 163 -9.76 -0.82 8.89
CA SER A 163 -8.69 -0.56 7.92
C SER A 163 -7.69 -1.70 7.94
N ALA A 164 -7.06 -2.00 6.83
CA ALA A 164 -6.06 -3.04 6.74
C ALA A 164 -4.79 -2.55 6.04
N THR A 165 -3.66 -3.01 6.55
CA THR A 165 -2.34 -2.72 6.00
C THR A 165 -1.38 -3.90 6.20
N TYR A 166 -0.35 -4.01 5.35
CA TYR A 166 0.70 -5.00 5.54
C TYR A 166 1.73 -4.62 6.61
N HIS A 167 1.67 -3.40 7.11
CA HIS A 167 2.58 -2.92 8.15
C HIS A 167 2.36 -3.66 9.48
N ASP A 168 3.42 -3.71 10.28
CA ASP A 168 3.35 -4.13 11.66
C ASP A 168 2.54 -3.14 12.53
N ALA A 169 2.22 -3.56 13.74
CA ALA A 169 1.40 -2.79 14.67
C ALA A 169 2.03 -1.43 15.03
N GLU A 170 3.35 -1.35 15.21
CA GLU A 170 4.06 -0.12 15.57
C GLU A 170 3.95 0.91 14.44
N THR A 171 4.27 0.49 13.22
CA THR A 171 4.21 1.35 12.03
C THR A 171 2.78 1.79 11.74
N ALA A 172 1.82 0.86 11.80
CA ALA A 172 0.42 1.15 11.57
C ALA A 172 -0.10 2.16 12.59
N LYS A 173 0.13 1.92 13.90
CA LYS A 173 -0.29 2.82 14.98
C LYS A 173 0.27 4.23 14.81
N ARG A 174 1.56 4.36 14.53
CA ARG A 174 2.20 5.67 14.34
C ARG A 174 1.55 6.49 13.22
N ILE A 175 1.13 5.82 12.14
CA ILE A 175 0.51 6.49 10.98
C ILE A 175 -0.95 6.83 11.27
N THR A 176 -1.72 5.91 11.82
CA THR A 176 -3.14 6.12 12.12
C THR A 176 -3.34 7.18 13.20
N ASP A 177 -2.51 7.19 14.25
CA ASP A 177 -2.51 8.23 15.28
C ASP A 177 -2.21 9.61 14.66
N LYS A 178 -1.17 9.70 13.84
CA LYS A 178 -0.77 10.96 13.18
C LYS A 178 -1.86 11.54 12.29
N HIS A 179 -2.65 10.69 11.65
CA HIS A 179 -3.70 11.09 10.71
C HIS A 179 -5.10 10.99 11.31
N HIS A 180 -5.21 10.82 12.64
CA HIS A 180 -6.49 10.74 13.37
C HIS A 180 -7.45 9.70 12.78
N PHE A 181 -6.92 8.53 12.39
CA PHE A 181 -7.73 7.45 11.86
C PHE A 181 -8.17 6.52 12.99
N THR A 182 -9.48 6.51 13.28
CA THR A 182 -10.06 5.91 14.51
C THR A 182 -10.73 4.55 14.29
N TRP A 183 -10.63 3.96 13.10
CA TRP A 183 -11.21 2.66 12.78
C TRP A 183 -10.50 1.53 13.53
N THR A 184 -11.01 0.31 13.44
CA THR A 184 -10.28 -0.89 13.87
C THR A 184 -9.21 -1.21 12.82
N HIS A 185 -7.94 -1.24 13.22
CA HIS A 185 -6.83 -1.37 12.28
C HIS A 185 -6.28 -2.79 12.27
N LEU A 186 -6.51 -3.52 11.17
CA LEU A 186 -5.92 -4.82 10.90
C LEU A 186 -4.48 -4.64 10.42
N VAL A 187 -3.54 -5.36 11.03
CA VAL A 187 -2.11 -5.24 10.78
C VAL A 187 -1.55 -6.52 10.20
N GLU A 188 -0.40 -6.43 9.52
CA GLU A 188 0.24 -7.56 8.84
C GLU A 188 -0.70 -8.33 7.88
N ALA A 189 -1.77 -7.67 7.42
CA ALA A 189 -2.84 -8.23 6.60
C ALA A 189 -2.40 -8.40 5.13
N LYS A 190 -1.34 -9.18 4.90
CA LYS A 190 -0.68 -9.32 3.58
C LYS A 190 -1.61 -9.94 2.55
N ASP A 191 -2.42 -10.92 2.94
CA ASP A 191 -3.33 -11.61 2.02
C ASP A 191 -4.39 -10.66 1.45
N MET A 192 -4.89 -9.72 2.28
CA MET A 192 -5.83 -8.70 1.81
C MET A 192 -5.20 -7.71 0.83
N MET A 193 -3.91 -7.43 0.97
CA MET A 193 -3.20 -6.53 0.06
C MET A 193 -3.14 -7.07 -1.37
N ALA A 194 -3.20 -8.38 -1.55
CA ALA A 194 -3.27 -9.00 -2.87
C ALA A 194 -4.52 -8.59 -3.68
N TRP A 195 -5.59 -8.15 -3.02
CA TRP A 195 -6.83 -7.70 -3.69
C TRP A 195 -6.69 -6.35 -4.39
N ILE A 196 -5.63 -5.61 -4.10
CA ILE A 196 -5.36 -4.31 -4.72
C ILE A 196 -5.10 -4.44 -6.22
N GLY A 197 -4.44 -5.52 -6.64
CA GLY A 197 -4.07 -5.71 -8.04
C GLY A 197 -3.25 -4.53 -8.57
N TYR A 198 -3.48 -4.17 -9.82
CA TYR A 198 -2.82 -3.02 -10.47
C TYR A 198 -3.60 -1.70 -10.35
N GLU A 199 -4.79 -1.71 -9.75
CA GLU A 199 -5.65 -0.53 -9.68
C GLU A 199 -5.24 0.48 -8.61
N GLY A 200 -4.43 0.04 -7.66
CA GLY A 200 -3.80 0.92 -6.65
C GLY A 200 -4.68 1.19 -5.43
N PHE A 201 -4.07 1.95 -4.52
CA PHE A 201 -4.64 2.32 -3.22
C PHE A 201 -5.32 3.71 -3.23
N PRO A 202 -6.25 3.95 -2.29
CA PRO A 202 -6.88 2.98 -1.39
C PRO A 202 -7.84 2.05 -2.13
N LEU A 203 -8.17 0.90 -1.56
CA LEU A 203 -9.34 0.09 -1.93
C LEU A 203 -10.31 0.12 -0.76
N THR A 204 -11.53 0.56 -0.99
CA THR A 204 -12.61 0.56 0.02
C THR A 204 -13.72 -0.37 -0.39
N ILE A 205 -14.10 -1.28 0.51
CA ILE A 205 -15.07 -2.35 0.28
C ILE A 205 -16.21 -2.21 1.29
N VAL A 206 -17.45 -2.27 0.83
CA VAL A 206 -18.67 -2.31 1.67
C VAL A 206 -19.26 -3.70 1.59
N VAL A 207 -19.50 -4.30 2.74
CA VAL A 207 -20.07 -5.66 2.88
C VAL A 207 -21.35 -5.58 3.71
N ASP A 208 -22.41 -6.24 3.26
CA ASP A 208 -23.68 -6.26 3.97
C ASP A 208 -23.73 -7.29 5.12
N LYS A 209 -24.84 -7.31 5.85
CA LYS A 209 -25.10 -8.21 6.99
C LYS A 209 -25.08 -9.69 6.62
N LYS A 210 -25.21 -10.02 5.33
CA LYS A 210 -25.15 -11.40 4.80
C LYS A 210 -23.74 -11.80 4.37
N GLY A 211 -22.78 -10.87 4.45
CA GLY A 211 -21.42 -11.08 4.00
C GLY A 211 -21.24 -10.94 2.48
N ILE A 212 -22.14 -10.23 1.80
CA ILE A 212 -22.04 -9.98 0.37
C ILE A 212 -21.44 -8.60 0.14
N VAL A 213 -20.49 -8.50 -0.77
CA VAL A 213 -19.89 -7.23 -1.20
C VAL A 213 -20.94 -6.39 -1.91
N ARG A 214 -21.22 -5.20 -1.41
CA ARG A 214 -22.18 -4.26 -2.00
C ARG A 214 -21.50 -3.23 -2.89
N HIS A 215 -20.28 -2.89 -2.59
CA HIS A 215 -19.46 -1.96 -3.34
C HIS A 215 -17.99 -2.19 -3.08
N ALA A 216 -17.15 -1.99 -4.10
CA ALA A 216 -15.70 -2.00 -3.99
C ALA A 216 -15.13 -0.96 -4.95
N VAL A 217 -14.32 -0.03 -4.45
CA VAL A 217 -13.80 1.08 -5.26
C VAL A 217 -12.34 1.37 -4.95
N HIS A 218 -11.54 1.49 -6.00
CA HIS A 218 -10.15 1.92 -5.94
C HIS A 218 -10.01 3.44 -6.05
N GLY A 219 -9.02 3.98 -5.33
CA GLY A 219 -8.78 5.42 -5.26
C GLY A 219 -9.84 6.16 -4.46
N THR A 220 -9.62 7.45 -4.23
CA THR A 220 -10.51 8.30 -3.45
C THR A 220 -10.69 9.67 -4.09
N ASN A 221 -11.89 10.17 -4.06
CA ASN A 221 -12.29 11.55 -4.29
C ASN A 221 -13.65 11.78 -3.62
N GLU A 222 -14.17 13.00 -3.66
CA GLU A 222 -15.43 13.35 -3.00
C GLU A 222 -16.60 12.49 -3.51
N THR A 223 -16.78 12.37 -4.82
CA THR A 223 -17.86 11.58 -5.44
C THR A 223 -17.81 10.10 -5.02
N LYS A 224 -16.62 9.50 -5.01
CA LYS A 224 -16.45 8.11 -4.58
C LYS A 224 -16.78 7.92 -3.10
N ARG A 225 -16.43 8.88 -2.25
CA ARG A 225 -16.78 8.83 -0.83
C ARG A 225 -18.27 8.99 -0.58
N GLU A 226 -18.94 9.87 -1.33
CA GLU A 226 -20.40 10.02 -1.26
C GLU A 226 -21.12 8.75 -1.70
N GLU A 227 -20.66 8.12 -2.78
CA GLU A 227 -21.19 6.84 -3.27
C GLU A 227 -20.99 5.73 -2.22
N LEU A 228 -19.78 5.60 -1.65
CA LEU A 228 -19.50 4.65 -0.57
C LEU A 228 -20.45 4.86 0.61
N LEU A 229 -20.61 6.09 1.07
CA LEU A 229 -21.48 6.41 2.20
C LEU A 229 -22.94 6.08 1.91
N SER A 230 -23.42 6.29 0.68
CA SER A 230 -24.74 5.88 0.24
C SER A 230 -24.89 4.35 0.31
N LYS A 231 -23.93 3.60 -0.19
CA LYS A 231 -23.95 2.13 -0.16
C LYS A 231 -23.88 1.55 1.25
N ILE A 232 -23.18 2.19 2.16
CA ILE A 232 -23.15 1.79 3.58
C ILE A 232 -24.54 1.96 4.19
N LYS A 233 -25.17 3.11 3.99
CA LYS A 233 -26.52 3.39 4.51
C LYS A 233 -27.59 2.47 3.92
N GLU A 234 -27.49 2.16 2.62
CA GLU A 234 -28.37 1.18 1.97
C GLU A 234 -28.23 -0.20 2.62
N ALA A 235 -26.98 -0.68 2.84
CA ALA A 235 -26.72 -1.98 3.47
C ALA A 235 -27.13 -2.02 4.95
N GLU A 236 -27.07 -0.89 5.67
CA GLU A 236 -27.52 -0.80 7.07
C GLU A 236 -29.04 -0.88 7.17
N ALA A 237 -29.78 -0.32 6.20
CA ALA A 237 -31.24 -0.30 6.18
C ALA A 237 -31.89 -1.65 5.81
N GLU A 238 -31.13 -2.60 5.20
CA GLU A 238 -31.57 -3.98 4.90
C GLU A 238 -31.49 -4.89 6.14
#